data_e13bb5dd10749cc2479a951a5b3031a0
#
_entry.id   e13bb5dd10749cc2479a951a5b3031a0
#
_cell.length_a   1.000
_cell.length_b   1.000
_cell.length_c   1.000
_cell.angle_alpha   90.00
_cell.angle_beta   90.00
_cell.angle_gamma   90.00
#
_symmetry.space_group_name_H-M   'P 1'
#
loop_
_entity.id
_entity.type
_entity.pdbx_description
1 polymer ?
#
loop_
_entity_poly.entity_id
_entity_poly.type
_entity_poly.pdbx_seq_one_letter_code
_entity_poly.pdbx_strand_id
1 'polypeptide(L)'
;MSNSNGILYIVATPIGNLQDITQRALETFQQVDLIAAEDTRHSGLLLAHYGIKKPFFALHDHNEQQKAGALVEKLLQGVNIALISDAGTPLISDPGFHVVRQCRQAGIQVVPLPGACAAITALCASGIASDRFCFEGFLPAKSKARVDKLKNVAKEDRTLIFYESTHRILDSLADMQSVFGSERYVVLAREITKTWETIYGDKLADLIAWLSQDPNRTKGEMVVIVEGEPKEDEVEAISSQAMHALTLISQELPLKKAAAIVAELYGYKKNQLYQFGLELLR
;
A
#
# COMPACT_ATOMS: atom_id res chain seq x y z
N MET A 1 -13.15 -41.04 -16.32
CA MET A 1 -13.59 -40.11 -15.29
C MET A 1 -12.56 -38.99 -15.30
N SER A 2 -12.91 -37.79 -15.78
CA SER A 2 -11.99 -36.66 -15.72
C SER A 2 -11.88 -36.24 -14.25
N ASN A 3 -10.76 -36.59 -13.59
CA ASN A 3 -10.45 -35.99 -12.31
C ASN A 3 -10.33 -34.47 -12.54
N SER A 4 -11.36 -33.73 -12.18
CA SER A 4 -11.29 -32.28 -12.16
C SER A 4 -10.36 -31.88 -11.01
N ASN A 5 -9.34 -31.05 -11.30
CA ASN A 5 -8.48 -30.50 -10.29
C ASN A 5 -9.32 -29.80 -9.20
N GLY A 6 -8.85 -29.83 -7.96
CA GLY A 6 -9.38 -28.99 -6.90
C GLY A 6 -9.14 -27.51 -7.15
N ILE A 7 -9.76 -26.67 -6.36
CA ILE A 7 -9.70 -25.21 -6.44
C ILE A 7 -8.91 -24.66 -5.24
N LEU A 8 -8.00 -23.72 -5.52
CA LEU A 8 -7.35 -22.93 -4.49
C LEU A 8 -8.15 -21.64 -4.27
N TYR A 9 -8.72 -21.48 -3.08
CA TYR A 9 -9.40 -20.25 -2.65
C TYR A 9 -8.44 -19.39 -1.84
N ILE A 10 -8.29 -18.12 -2.19
CA ILE A 10 -7.54 -17.13 -1.39
C ILE A 10 -8.58 -16.39 -0.56
N VAL A 11 -8.55 -16.60 0.76
CA VAL A 11 -9.61 -16.14 1.65
C VAL A 11 -9.05 -15.15 2.66
N ALA A 12 -9.54 -13.92 2.63
CA ALA A 12 -9.20 -12.93 3.63
C ALA A 12 -9.87 -13.24 4.97
N THR A 13 -9.13 -13.02 6.06
CA THR A 13 -9.60 -13.14 7.44
C THR A 13 -9.74 -11.75 8.08
N PRO A 14 -10.48 -11.60 9.20
CA PRO A 14 -10.61 -10.32 9.88
C PRO A 14 -9.27 -9.73 10.33
N ILE A 15 -9.17 -8.41 10.31
CA ILE A 15 -7.97 -7.66 10.75
C ILE A 15 -8.10 -7.10 12.19
N GLY A 16 -9.11 -7.56 12.94
CA GLY A 16 -9.33 -7.11 14.33
C GLY A 16 -10.77 -7.22 14.78
N ASN A 17 -11.74 -7.17 13.87
CA ASN A 17 -13.16 -7.32 14.17
C ASN A 17 -13.73 -8.57 13.47
N LEU A 18 -14.17 -9.54 14.25
CA LEU A 18 -14.71 -10.79 13.71
C LEU A 18 -15.91 -10.59 12.79
N GLN A 19 -16.66 -9.48 12.94
CA GLN A 19 -17.80 -9.16 12.07
C GLN A 19 -17.40 -8.78 10.63
N ASP A 20 -16.12 -8.49 10.39
CA ASP A 20 -15.63 -8.13 9.05
C ASP A 20 -15.38 -9.36 8.15
N ILE A 21 -15.62 -10.57 8.63
CA ILE A 21 -15.55 -11.76 7.79
C ILE A 21 -16.73 -11.78 6.80
N THR A 22 -16.46 -12.12 5.56
CA THR A 22 -17.54 -12.19 4.58
C THR A 22 -18.33 -13.50 4.71
N GLN A 23 -19.64 -13.46 4.41
CA GLN A 23 -20.49 -14.64 4.34
C GLN A 23 -19.91 -15.69 3.38
N ARG A 24 -19.37 -15.24 2.23
CA ARG A 24 -18.75 -16.13 1.24
C ARG A 24 -17.48 -16.81 1.78
N ALA A 25 -16.70 -16.14 2.64
CA ALA A 25 -15.55 -16.77 3.30
C ALA A 25 -16.00 -17.92 4.21
N LEU A 26 -17.04 -17.72 5.03
CA LEU A 26 -17.60 -18.76 5.91
C LEU A 26 -18.12 -19.95 5.12
N GLU A 27 -18.86 -19.71 4.05
CA GLU A 27 -19.36 -20.75 3.14
C GLU A 27 -18.22 -21.53 2.48
N THR A 28 -17.17 -20.82 2.03
CA THR A 28 -15.98 -21.43 1.45
C THR A 28 -15.27 -22.32 2.45
N PHE A 29 -15.09 -21.88 3.69
CA PHE A 29 -14.48 -22.70 4.74
C PHE A 29 -15.27 -23.98 5.04
N GLN A 30 -16.61 -23.93 4.93
CA GLN A 30 -17.44 -25.13 5.09
C GLN A 30 -17.29 -26.10 3.91
N GLN A 31 -17.03 -25.62 2.70
CA GLN A 31 -16.98 -26.42 1.47
C GLN A 31 -15.60 -27.03 1.18
N VAL A 32 -14.51 -26.35 1.54
CA VAL A 32 -13.15 -26.86 1.25
C VAL A 32 -12.80 -28.08 2.10
N ASP A 33 -11.86 -28.86 1.60
CA ASP A 33 -11.38 -30.08 2.28
C ASP A 33 -10.24 -29.79 3.25
N LEU A 34 -9.47 -28.72 3.00
CA LEU A 34 -8.25 -28.41 3.73
C LEU A 34 -8.06 -26.89 3.83
N ILE A 35 -7.50 -26.44 4.95
CA ILE A 35 -7.10 -25.04 5.14
C ILE A 35 -5.59 -24.94 5.24
N ALA A 36 -4.96 -24.20 4.33
CA ALA A 36 -3.57 -23.81 4.43
C ALA A 36 -3.48 -22.48 5.20
N ALA A 37 -2.81 -22.48 6.33
CA ALA A 37 -2.74 -21.35 7.25
C ALA A 37 -1.30 -21.10 7.74
N GLU A 38 -0.99 -19.86 8.07
CA GLU A 38 0.29 -19.45 8.60
C GLU A 38 0.49 -19.98 10.03
N ASP A 39 -0.31 -19.56 10.98
CA ASP A 39 -0.43 -20.19 12.30
C ASP A 39 -1.74 -20.97 12.41
N THR A 40 -1.62 -22.30 12.38
CA THR A 40 -2.78 -23.20 12.45
C THR A 40 -3.52 -23.15 13.79
N ARG A 41 -2.88 -22.68 14.86
CA ARG A 41 -3.51 -22.53 16.19
C ARG A 41 -4.37 -21.28 16.21
N HIS A 42 -3.84 -20.15 15.73
CA HIS A 42 -4.57 -18.89 15.61
C HIS A 42 -5.78 -19.05 14.68
N SER A 43 -5.56 -19.59 13.51
CA SER A 43 -6.60 -19.87 12.52
C SER A 43 -7.64 -20.88 13.03
N GLY A 44 -7.21 -21.85 13.85
CA GLY A 44 -8.11 -22.82 14.50
C GLY A 44 -9.08 -22.14 15.48
N LEU A 45 -8.63 -21.16 16.25
CA LEU A 45 -9.49 -20.37 17.14
C LEU A 45 -10.50 -19.52 16.34
N LEU A 46 -10.05 -18.88 15.26
CA LEU A 46 -10.92 -18.10 14.37
C LEU A 46 -12.05 -18.99 13.82
N LEU A 47 -11.73 -20.14 13.25
CA LEU A 47 -12.73 -21.03 12.65
C LEU A 47 -13.65 -21.65 13.69
N ALA A 48 -13.14 -22.00 14.87
CA ALA A 48 -13.93 -22.49 15.99
C ALA A 48 -14.99 -21.48 16.46
N HIS A 49 -14.67 -20.16 16.42
CA HIS A 49 -15.63 -19.10 16.73
C HIS A 49 -16.87 -19.15 15.82
N TYR A 50 -16.69 -19.53 14.54
CA TYR A 50 -17.79 -19.71 13.58
C TYR A 50 -18.34 -21.14 13.49
N GLY A 51 -17.95 -22.02 14.42
CA GLY A 51 -18.40 -23.41 14.45
C GLY A 51 -17.86 -24.28 13.31
N ILE A 52 -16.77 -23.84 12.66
CA ILE A 52 -16.15 -24.53 11.53
C ILE A 52 -14.99 -25.39 12.02
N LYS A 53 -14.97 -26.66 11.62
CA LYS A 53 -13.90 -27.61 11.97
C LYS A 53 -13.35 -28.24 10.69
N LYS A 54 -12.10 -27.95 10.36
CA LYS A 54 -11.40 -28.44 9.16
C LYS A 54 -9.97 -28.86 9.49
N PRO A 55 -9.38 -29.77 8.71
CA PRO A 55 -7.96 -30.06 8.81
C PRO A 55 -7.13 -28.88 8.34
N PHE A 56 -5.94 -28.72 8.94
CA PHE A 56 -5.01 -27.64 8.60
C PHE A 56 -3.73 -28.17 7.97
N PHE A 57 -3.13 -27.32 7.14
CA PHE A 57 -1.80 -27.47 6.59
C PHE A 57 -1.00 -26.21 6.94
N ALA A 58 0.10 -26.34 7.70
CA ALA A 58 0.92 -25.20 8.09
C ALA A 58 1.78 -24.71 6.91
N LEU A 59 1.58 -23.44 6.52
CA LEU A 59 2.27 -22.75 5.44
C LEU A 59 2.68 -21.36 5.88
N HIS A 60 3.95 -21.15 6.16
CA HIS A 60 4.51 -19.87 6.60
C HIS A 60 5.74 -19.51 5.75
N ASP A 61 6.20 -18.27 5.77
CA ASP A 61 7.28 -17.75 4.94
C ASP A 61 8.52 -18.65 4.88
N HIS A 62 8.92 -19.23 6.03
CA HIS A 62 10.12 -20.08 6.10
C HIS A 62 9.97 -21.45 5.43
N ASN A 63 8.75 -21.94 5.19
CA ASN A 63 8.51 -23.25 4.60
C ASN A 63 7.74 -23.23 3.29
N GLU A 64 7.20 -22.09 2.89
CA GLU A 64 6.30 -21.96 1.74
C GLU A 64 6.94 -22.52 0.46
N GLN A 65 8.17 -22.12 0.15
CA GLN A 65 8.85 -22.59 -1.06
C GLN A 65 8.98 -24.10 -1.14
N GLN A 66 9.22 -24.76 0.01
CA GLN A 66 9.38 -26.22 0.08
C GLN A 66 8.03 -26.94 0.06
N LYS A 67 7.00 -26.36 0.68
CA LYS A 67 5.69 -27.00 0.86
C LYS A 67 4.67 -26.68 -0.24
N ALA A 68 4.92 -25.66 -1.06
CA ALA A 68 4.00 -25.28 -2.14
C ALA A 68 3.69 -26.45 -3.08
N GLY A 69 4.70 -27.24 -3.45
CA GLY A 69 4.52 -28.43 -4.29
C GLY A 69 3.55 -29.45 -3.70
N ALA A 70 3.62 -29.71 -2.39
CA ALA A 70 2.72 -30.64 -1.72
C ALA A 70 1.24 -30.18 -1.71
N LEU A 71 1.00 -28.85 -1.65
CA LEU A 71 -0.35 -28.29 -1.81
C LEU A 71 -0.84 -28.43 -3.25
N VAL A 72 0.04 -28.15 -4.23
CA VAL A 72 -0.28 -28.29 -5.67
C VAL A 72 -0.64 -29.76 -5.99
N GLU A 73 0.12 -30.74 -5.47
CA GLU A 73 -0.21 -32.17 -5.66
C GLU A 73 -1.60 -32.52 -5.11
N LYS A 74 -1.97 -32.02 -3.93
CA LYS A 74 -3.31 -32.24 -3.37
C LYS A 74 -4.41 -31.63 -4.25
N LEU A 75 -4.18 -30.42 -4.75
CA LEU A 75 -5.11 -29.75 -5.68
C LEU A 75 -5.27 -30.53 -6.99
N LEU A 76 -4.18 -31.09 -7.54
CA LEU A 76 -4.23 -31.95 -8.73
C LEU A 76 -4.99 -33.27 -8.49
N GLN A 77 -5.07 -33.71 -7.22
CA GLN A 77 -5.87 -34.88 -6.80
C GLN A 77 -7.34 -34.53 -6.55
N GLY A 78 -7.78 -33.28 -6.79
CA GLY A 78 -9.15 -32.85 -6.60
C GLY A 78 -9.50 -32.28 -5.23
N VAL A 79 -8.50 -32.10 -4.33
CA VAL A 79 -8.70 -31.52 -2.99
C VAL A 79 -8.89 -29.99 -3.13
N ASN A 80 -9.99 -29.46 -2.59
CA ASN A 80 -10.24 -28.01 -2.52
C ASN A 80 -9.54 -27.44 -1.29
N ILE A 81 -8.80 -26.35 -1.47
CA ILE A 81 -7.98 -25.75 -0.40
C ILE A 81 -8.32 -24.26 -0.25
N ALA A 82 -8.53 -23.82 0.99
CA ALA A 82 -8.53 -22.39 1.32
C ALA A 82 -7.16 -21.99 1.87
N LEU A 83 -6.53 -20.98 1.28
CA LEU A 83 -5.33 -20.32 1.79
C LEU A 83 -5.76 -19.10 2.59
N ILE A 84 -5.31 -19.01 3.85
CA ILE A 84 -5.55 -17.89 4.76
C ILE A 84 -4.23 -17.44 5.40
N SER A 85 -4.14 -16.17 5.76
CA SER A 85 -3.13 -15.60 6.64
C SER A 85 -3.68 -15.43 8.06
N ASP A 86 -2.84 -15.03 8.99
CA ASP A 86 -3.25 -14.80 10.38
C ASP A 86 -4.26 -13.65 10.49
N ALA A 87 -4.12 -12.63 9.64
CA ALA A 87 -5.06 -11.52 9.56
C ALA A 87 -5.05 -10.87 8.16
N GLY A 88 -6.20 -10.52 7.61
CA GLY A 88 -6.32 -9.82 6.34
C GLY A 88 -6.24 -10.71 5.11
N THR A 89 -5.76 -10.14 4.02
CA THR A 89 -5.71 -10.78 2.70
C THR A 89 -4.36 -11.49 2.53
N PRO A 90 -4.34 -12.81 2.31
CA PRO A 90 -3.11 -13.57 2.04
C PRO A 90 -2.28 -12.94 0.92
N LEU A 91 -0.98 -13.14 0.90
CA LEU A 91 0.02 -12.59 -0.02
C LEU A 91 0.34 -11.10 0.20
N ILE A 92 -0.45 -10.36 0.95
CA ILE A 92 -0.20 -8.92 1.21
C ILE A 92 0.61 -8.78 2.49
N SER A 93 1.92 -8.88 2.37
CA SER A 93 2.92 -9.05 3.46
C SER A 93 2.81 -10.40 4.20
N ASP A 94 2.21 -11.39 3.55
CA ASP A 94 1.93 -12.72 4.08
C ASP A 94 2.37 -13.81 3.08
N PRO A 95 2.56 -15.08 3.52
CA PRO A 95 2.88 -16.18 2.62
C PRO A 95 1.76 -16.49 1.62
N GLY A 96 2.10 -17.17 0.52
CA GLY A 96 1.13 -17.63 -0.49
C GLY A 96 1.58 -17.41 -1.95
N PHE A 97 2.58 -16.56 -2.18
CA PHE A 97 3.04 -16.24 -3.53
C PHE A 97 3.51 -17.48 -4.32
N HIS A 98 4.34 -18.35 -3.71
CA HIS A 98 4.85 -19.54 -4.38
C HIS A 98 3.76 -20.56 -4.68
N VAL A 99 2.78 -20.72 -3.76
CA VAL A 99 1.63 -21.61 -3.97
C VAL A 99 0.77 -21.12 -5.14
N VAL A 100 0.38 -19.84 -5.13
CA VAL A 100 -0.44 -19.25 -6.19
C VAL A 100 0.27 -19.33 -7.54
N ARG A 101 1.56 -19.01 -7.59
CA ARG A 101 2.37 -19.09 -8.80
C ARG A 101 2.42 -20.51 -9.38
N GLN A 102 2.67 -21.52 -8.53
CA GLN A 102 2.71 -22.93 -8.96
C GLN A 102 1.33 -23.43 -9.39
N CYS A 103 0.26 -23.07 -8.69
CA CYS A 103 -1.11 -23.40 -9.10
C CYS A 103 -1.43 -22.84 -10.49
N ARG A 104 -1.10 -21.56 -10.74
CA ARG A 104 -1.28 -20.93 -12.05
C ARG A 104 -0.50 -21.66 -13.16
N GLN A 105 0.74 -22.06 -12.88
CA GLN A 105 1.57 -22.82 -13.82
C GLN A 105 1.02 -24.22 -14.10
N ALA A 106 0.41 -24.86 -13.10
CA ALA A 106 -0.21 -26.19 -13.21
C ALA A 106 -1.64 -26.16 -13.79
N GLY A 107 -2.16 -24.99 -14.18
CA GLY A 107 -3.54 -24.88 -14.71
C GLY A 107 -4.62 -25.09 -13.64
N ILE A 108 -4.28 -24.99 -12.35
CA ILE A 108 -5.23 -25.07 -11.25
C ILE A 108 -5.97 -23.76 -11.12
N GLN A 109 -7.29 -23.84 -10.92
CA GLN A 109 -8.13 -22.67 -10.69
C GLN A 109 -7.79 -22.03 -9.34
N VAL A 110 -7.48 -20.72 -9.37
CA VAL A 110 -7.28 -19.89 -8.17
C VAL A 110 -8.41 -18.88 -8.10
N VAL A 111 -9.17 -18.91 -7.00
CA VAL A 111 -10.35 -18.08 -6.78
C VAL A 111 -10.09 -17.12 -5.61
N PRO A 112 -9.87 -15.82 -5.86
CA PRO A 112 -9.74 -14.84 -4.79
C PRO A 112 -11.13 -14.46 -4.25
N LEU A 113 -11.24 -14.37 -2.93
CA LEU A 113 -12.42 -13.84 -2.26
C LEU A 113 -12.12 -12.41 -1.77
N PRO A 114 -12.89 -11.40 -2.18
CA PRO A 114 -12.79 -10.07 -1.60
C PRO A 114 -13.00 -10.10 -0.09
N GLY A 115 -12.20 -9.31 0.65
CA GLY A 115 -12.32 -9.26 2.10
C GLY A 115 -11.41 -8.21 2.73
N ALA A 116 -11.21 -8.29 4.04
CA ALA A 116 -10.46 -7.33 4.82
C ALA A 116 -9.00 -7.21 4.38
N CYS A 117 -8.52 -5.97 4.23
CA CYS A 117 -7.14 -5.64 3.94
C CYS A 117 -6.78 -4.33 4.63
N ALA A 118 -5.86 -4.36 5.59
CA ALA A 118 -5.51 -3.19 6.40
C ALA A 118 -5.00 -2.01 5.55
N ALA A 119 -4.20 -2.27 4.52
CA ALA A 119 -3.66 -1.23 3.64
C ALA A 119 -4.77 -0.46 2.92
N ILE A 120 -5.73 -1.17 2.33
CA ILE A 120 -6.84 -0.56 1.58
C ILE A 120 -7.83 0.11 2.53
N THR A 121 -8.13 -0.53 3.67
CA THR A 121 -9.03 0.05 4.68
C THR A 121 -8.47 1.37 5.23
N ALA A 122 -7.17 1.41 5.54
CA ALA A 122 -6.48 2.62 5.96
C ALA A 122 -6.49 3.71 4.88
N LEU A 123 -6.18 3.35 3.63
CA LEU A 123 -6.17 4.28 2.50
C LEU A 123 -7.54 4.94 2.31
N CYS A 124 -8.63 4.17 2.37
CA CYS A 124 -9.99 4.69 2.22
C CYS A 124 -10.36 5.75 3.28
N ALA A 125 -9.77 5.68 4.46
CA ALA A 125 -10.05 6.58 5.58
C ALA A 125 -8.99 7.69 5.75
N SER A 126 -7.91 7.68 4.96
CA SER A 126 -6.78 8.59 5.13
C SER A 126 -7.03 10.01 4.64
N GLY A 127 -7.90 10.20 3.66
CA GLY A 127 -8.05 11.49 2.96
C GLY A 127 -6.89 11.86 2.04
N ILE A 128 -5.88 10.98 1.86
CA ILE A 128 -4.79 11.14 0.89
C ILE A 128 -5.26 10.58 -0.48
N ALA A 129 -4.71 11.10 -1.57
CA ALA A 129 -5.06 10.68 -2.93
C ALA A 129 -4.90 9.17 -3.11
N SER A 130 -5.93 8.51 -3.66
CA SER A 130 -6.01 7.05 -3.78
C SER A 130 -6.07 6.54 -5.22
N ASP A 131 -6.03 7.44 -6.19
CA ASP A 131 -6.05 7.09 -7.63
C ASP A 131 -4.80 6.30 -8.05
N ARG A 132 -3.65 6.58 -7.43
CA ARG A 132 -2.39 5.88 -7.64
C ARG A 132 -1.66 5.74 -6.32
N PHE A 133 -1.30 4.52 -5.92
CA PHE A 133 -0.57 4.25 -4.70
C PHE A 133 0.43 3.10 -4.85
N CYS A 134 1.41 3.06 -3.96
CA CYS A 134 2.38 1.98 -3.82
C CYS A 134 2.27 1.35 -2.44
N PHE A 135 2.09 0.05 -2.40
CA PHE A 135 2.19 -0.72 -1.17
C PHE A 135 3.63 -1.18 -0.97
N GLU A 136 4.28 -0.71 0.07
CA GLU A 136 5.69 -0.94 0.38
C GLU A 136 5.90 -2.01 1.46
N GLY A 137 4.82 -2.45 2.12
CA GLY A 137 4.86 -3.43 3.20
C GLY A 137 5.64 -2.93 4.42
N PHE A 138 6.28 -3.85 5.15
CA PHE A 138 7.08 -3.48 6.32
C PHE A 138 8.44 -2.90 5.94
N LEU A 139 8.85 -1.87 6.68
CA LEU A 139 10.19 -1.32 6.58
C LEU A 139 11.23 -2.22 7.27
N PRO A 140 12.50 -2.21 6.82
CA PRO A 140 13.57 -2.93 7.48
C PRO A 140 13.72 -2.54 8.96
N ALA A 141 14.03 -3.52 9.82
CA ALA A 141 14.21 -3.28 11.26
C ALA A 141 15.42 -2.40 11.59
N LYS A 142 16.51 -2.51 10.80
CA LYS A 142 17.74 -1.72 11.01
C LYS A 142 17.58 -0.35 10.34
N SER A 143 17.84 0.74 11.10
CA SER A 143 17.69 2.13 10.63
C SER A 143 18.42 2.39 9.30
N LYS A 144 19.69 1.97 9.15
CA LYS A 144 20.43 2.16 7.89
C LYS A 144 19.67 1.55 6.68
N ALA A 145 19.23 0.30 6.78
CA ALA A 145 18.52 -0.37 5.69
C ALA A 145 17.14 0.27 5.46
N ARG A 146 16.49 0.77 6.50
CA ARG A 146 15.22 1.49 6.44
C ARG A 146 15.37 2.81 5.70
N VAL A 147 16.37 3.61 6.06
CA VAL A 147 16.72 4.87 5.38
C VAL A 147 17.07 4.62 3.91
N ASP A 148 17.86 3.59 3.61
CA ASP A 148 18.20 3.25 2.22
C ASP A 148 16.94 2.87 1.41
N LYS A 149 16.00 2.09 1.99
CA LYS A 149 14.72 1.78 1.35
C LYS A 149 13.87 3.04 1.15
N LEU A 150 13.76 3.92 2.15
CA LEU A 150 13.00 5.17 2.08
C LEU A 150 13.55 6.10 1.00
N LYS A 151 14.88 6.20 0.84
CA LYS A 151 15.51 7.01 -0.23
C LYS A 151 15.12 6.55 -1.63
N ASN A 152 14.91 5.24 -1.83
CA ASN A 152 14.50 4.71 -3.13
C ASN A 152 13.09 5.16 -3.54
N VAL A 153 12.25 5.52 -2.58
CA VAL A 153 10.86 5.98 -2.80
C VAL A 153 10.67 7.46 -2.44
N ALA A 154 11.75 8.21 -2.15
CA ALA A 154 11.66 9.60 -1.69
C ALA A 154 11.00 10.54 -2.70
N LYS A 155 11.19 10.26 -4.00
CA LYS A 155 10.64 11.04 -5.11
C LYS A 155 9.38 10.42 -5.73
N GLU A 156 8.77 9.44 -5.05
CA GLU A 156 7.55 8.81 -5.54
C GLU A 156 6.38 9.79 -5.46
N ASP A 157 5.72 10.05 -6.58
CA ASP A 157 4.58 10.96 -6.69
C ASP A 157 3.24 10.32 -6.30
N ARG A 158 3.22 9.00 -6.15
CA ARG A 158 2.06 8.22 -5.70
C ARG A 158 2.01 8.16 -4.18
N THR A 159 0.84 7.94 -3.64
CA THR A 159 0.66 7.65 -2.21
C THR A 159 1.43 6.38 -1.82
N LEU A 160 2.19 6.44 -0.73
CA LEU A 160 2.95 5.31 -0.20
C LEU A 160 2.23 4.71 1.01
N ILE A 161 2.15 3.40 1.08
CA ILE A 161 1.52 2.68 2.20
C ILE A 161 2.53 1.73 2.81
N PHE A 162 2.78 1.89 4.12
CA PHE A 162 3.67 1.05 4.90
C PHE A 162 2.91 0.37 6.03
N TYR A 163 3.24 -0.88 6.31
CA TYR A 163 2.90 -1.52 7.58
C TYR A 163 4.01 -1.24 8.59
N GLU A 164 3.62 -1.00 9.84
CA GLU A 164 4.60 -0.79 10.90
C GLU A 164 4.14 -1.40 12.23
N SER A 165 5.12 -1.69 13.09
CA SER A 165 4.90 -2.32 14.37
C SER A 165 5.04 -1.32 15.52
N THR A 166 4.33 -1.59 16.62
CA THR A 166 4.39 -0.86 17.89
C THR A 166 5.80 -0.48 18.33
N HIS A 167 6.75 -1.42 18.22
CA HIS A 167 8.10 -1.25 18.77
C HIS A 167 8.99 -0.34 17.96
N ARG A 168 8.61 -0.01 16.73
CA ARG A 168 9.46 0.71 15.78
C ARG A 168 8.86 1.99 15.22
N ILE A 169 7.60 2.27 15.53
CA ILE A 169 6.87 3.37 14.89
C ILE A 169 7.59 4.72 15.02
N LEU A 170 8.06 5.10 16.20
CA LEU A 170 8.76 6.37 16.40
C LEU A 170 10.08 6.42 15.64
N ASP A 171 10.88 5.35 15.69
CA ASP A 171 12.12 5.26 14.94
C ASP A 171 11.88 5.30 13.43
N SER A 172 10.84 4.62 12.97
CA SER A 172 10.47 4.59 11.55
C SER A 172 10.00 5.96 11.05
N LEU A 173 9.20 6.67 11.83
CA LEU A 173 8.77 8.03 11.50
C LEU A 173 9.93 9.03 11.56
N ALA A 174 10.87 8.89 12.50
CA ALA A 174 12.08 9.71 12.53
C ALA A 174 12.95 9.50 11.29
N ASP A 175 13.13 8.25 10.85
CA ASP A 175 13.83 7.95 9.60
C ASP A 175 13.06 8.46 8.37
N MET A 176 11.73 8.36 8.34
CA MET A 176 10.89 8.97 7.30
C MET A 176 11.07 10.49 7.26
N GLN A 177 11.08 11.16 8.42
CA GLN A 177 11.29 12.60 8.51
C GLN A 177 12.65 13.02 7.96
N SER A 178 13.68 12.23 8.24
CA SER A 178 15.05 12.50 7.73
C SER A 178 15.15 12.42 6.22
N VAL A 179 14.28 11.64 5.57
CA VAL A 179 14.30 11.39 4.11
C VAL A 179 13.27 12.21 3.36
N PHE A 180 12.04 12.29 3.86
CA PHE A 180 10.90 12.95 3.19
C PHE A 180 10.73 14.43 3.62
N GLY A 181 11.42 14.83 4.71
CA GLY A 181 11.27 16.17 5.30
C GLY A 181 10.14 16.25 6.34
N SER A 182 10.19 17.30 7.15
CA SER A 182 9.26 17.52 8.27
C SER A 182 7.84 17.86 7.82
N GLU A 183 7.70 18.47 6.65
CA GLU A 183 6.46 19.01 6.11
C GLU A 183 5.62 17.97 5.34
N ARG A 184 6.16 16.78 5.04
CA ARG A 184 5.45 15.72 4.33
C ARG A 184 4.22 15.32 5.11
N TYR A 185 3.05 15.37 4.47
CA TYR A 185 1.81 14.95 5.09
C TYR A 185 1.72 13.43 5.19
N VAL A 186 1.32 12.95 6.35
CA VAL A 186 1.20 11.51 6.64
C VAL A 186 -0.04 11.24 7.46
N VAL A 187 -0.61 10.05 7.29
CA VAL A 187 -1.72 9.56 8.12
C VAL A 187 -1.30 8.26 8.78
N LEU A 188 -1.46 8.21 10.08
CA LEU A 188 -1.36 6.98 10.86
C LEU A 188 -2.75 6.41 11.08
N ALA A 189 -2.99 5.21 10.60
CA ALA A 189 -4.16 4.41 10.91
C ALA A 189 -3.75 3.29 11.88
N ARG A 190 -4.26 3.36 13.10
CA ARG A 190 -3.88 2.49 14.21
C ARG A 190 -5.08 1.69 14.69
N GLU A 191 -4.89 0.39 14.98
CA GLU A 191 -5.91 -0.49 15.56
C GLU A 191 -7.22 -0.48 14.75
N ILE A 192 -7.11 -0.48 13.41
CA ILE A 192 -8.26 -0.42 12.49
C ILE A 192 -9.24 -1.56 12.81
N THR A 193 -10.53 -1.24 12.85
CA THR A 193 -11.67 -2.12 13.19
C THR A 193 -11.74 -2.58 14.65
N LYS A 194 -10.78 -2.19 15.49
CA LYS A 194 -10.73 -2.54 16.92
C LYS A 194 -11.27 -1.42 17.80
N THR A 195 -11.41 -1.70 19.09
CA THR A 195 -11.95 -0.75 20.09
C THR A 195 -11.21 0.59 20.16
N TRP A 196 -9.88 0.56 19.90
CA TRP A 196 -9.02 1.73 19.99
C TRP A 196 -8.61 2.27 18.61
N GLU A 197 -9.46 2.06 17.62
CA GLU A 197 -9.24 2.59 16.27
C GLU A 197 -8.96 4.10 16.32
N THR A 198 -7.87 4.48 15.65
CA THR A 198 -7.47 5.88 15.55
C THR A 198 -6.91 6.13 14.16
N ILE A 199 -7.44 7.14 13.49
CA ILE A 199 -6.91 7.62 12.22
C ILE A 199 -6.54 9.08 12.44
N TYR A 200 -5.25 9.39 12.37
CA TYR A 200 -4.72 10.73 12.62
C TYR A 200 -3.75 11.12 11.52
N GLY A 201 -3.98 12.28 10.93
CA GLY A 201 -3.18 12.82 9.84
C GLY A 201 -2.62 14.18 10.16
N ASP A 202 -1.32 14.38 9.91
CA ASP A 202 -0.63 15.66 10.06
C ASP A 202 0.70 15.64 9.29
N LYS A 203 1.47 16.72 9.32
CA LYS A 203 2.86 16.75 8.91
C LYS A 203 3.69 15.78 9.76
N LEU A 204 4.72 15.18 9.18
CA LEU A 204 5.58 14.20 9.87
C LEU A 204 6.09 14.70 11.24
N ALA A 205 6.52 15.96 11.32
CA ALA A 205 6.99 16.54 12.59
C ALA A 205 5.88 16.55 13.64
N ASP A 206 4.68 16.96 13.27
CA ASP A 206 3.54 17.10 14.18
C ASP A 206 2.96 15.74 14.57
N LEU A 207 2.92 14.77 13.64
CA LEU A 207 2.55 13.39 13.96
C LEU A 207 3.51 12.76 14.97
N ILE A 208 4.83 12.94 14.82
CA ILE A 208 5.82 12.45 15.79
C ILE A 208 5.61 13.10 17.17
N ALA A 209 5.39 14.42 17.19
CA ALA A 209 5.11 15.14 18.44
C ALA A 209 3.83 14.64 19.11
N TRP A 210 2.76 14.43 18.34
CA TRP A 210 1.49 13.89 18.84
C TRP A 210 1.65 12.48 19.41
N LEU A 211 2.38 11.58 18.75
CA LEU A 211 2.64 10.22 19.24
C LEU A 211 3.44 10.24 20.55
N SER A 212 4.40 11.15 20.67
CA SER A 212 5.30 11.26 21.84
C SER A 212 4.59 11.75 23.10
N GLN A 213 3.42 12.39 22.98
CA GLN A 213 2.65 12.90 24.11
C GLN A 213 1.94 11.81 24.92
N ASP A 214 1.64 10.65 24.31
CA ASP A 214 0.95 9.55 24.99
C ASP A 214 1.49 8.20 24.52
N PRO A 215 2.15 7.43 25.41
CA PRO A 215 2.68 6.11 25.10
C PRO A 215 1.65 5.09 24.58
N ASN A 216 0.36 5.31 24.84
CA ASN A 216 -0.68 4.43 24.32
C ASN A 216 -0.90 4.62 22.81
N ARG A 217 -0.55 5.78 22.26
CA ARG A 217 -0.65 6.06 20.83
C ARG A 217 0.34 5.27 19.98
N THR A 218 1.42 4.76 20.59
CA THR A 218 2.43 3.93 19.91
C THR A 218 2.14 2.44 20.01
N LYS A 219 1.05 2.01 20.65
CA LYS A 219 0.68 0.60 20.82
C LYS A 219 -0.28 0.14 19.73
N GLY A 220 -0.21 -1.16 19.40
CA GLY A 220 -1.11 -1.82 18.46
C GLY A 220 -0.57 -1.91 17.03
N GLU A 221 -1.37 -2.39 16.12
CA GLU A 221 -1.04 -2.54 14.69
C GLU A 221 -1.27 -1.23 13.96
N MET A 222 -0.38 -0.92 13.02
CA MET A 222 -0.33 0.38 12.38
C MET A 222 -0.13 0.29 10.88
N VAL A 223 -0.84 1.17 10.17
CA VAL A 223 -0.60 1.47 8.77
C VAL A 223 -0.20 2.94 8.67
N VAL A 224 0.93 3.22 8.04
CA VAL A 224 1.40 4.58 7.76
C VAL A 224 1.18 4.87 6.30
N ILE A 225 0.43 5.93 6.00
CA ILE A 225 0.15 6.38 4.64
C ILE A 225 0.83 7.72 4.46
N VAL A 226 1.72 7.80 3.48
CA VAL A 226 2.50 9.00 3.18
C VAL A 226 2.03 9.59 1.87
N GLU A 227 1.73 10.87 1.86
CA GLU A 227 1.42 11.59 0.63
C GLU A 227 2.61 11.53 -0.33
N GLY A 228 2.33 11.35 -1.62
CA GLY A 228 3.35 11.34 -2.66
C GLY A 228 4.16 12.64 -2.69
N GLU A 229 5.38 12.59 -3.24
CA GLU A 229 6.15 13.81 -3.47
C GLU A 229 5.35 14.75 -4.37
N PRO A 230 5.09 15.99 -3.95
CA PRO A 230 4.48 16.97 -4.85
C PRO A 230 5.32 17.04 -6.13
N LYS A 231 4.67 16.87 -7.27
CA LYS A 231 5.36 17.18 -8.52
C LYS A 231 5.78 18.64 -8.39
N GLU A 232 7.08 18.89 -8.29
CA GLU A 232 7.56 20.20 -8.70
C GLU A 232 6.95 20.39 -10.09
N ASP A 233 6.10 21.41 -10.25
CA ASP A 233 5.84 21.89 -11.60
C ASP A 233 7.24 22.04 -12.20
N GLU A 234 7.65 21.12 -13.08
CA GLU A 234 8.84 21.32 -13.89
C GLU A 234 8.57 22.66 -14.56
N VAL A 235 9.10 23.71 -13.94
CA VAL A 235 9.21 25.01 -14.60
C VAL A 235 10.28 24.71 -15.64
N GLU A 236 9.82 24.14 -16.77
CA GLU A 236 10.66 23.93 -17.93
C GLU A 236 11.42 25.22 -18.13
N ALA A 237 12.74 25.19 -17.95
CA ALA A 237 13.55 26.39 -18.02
C ALA A 237 13.27 27.03 -19.38
N ILE A 238 12.71 28.24 -19.37
CA ILE A 238 12.33 28.93 -20.61
C ILE A 238 13.60 29.05 -21.44
N SER A 239 13.59 28.49 -22.64
CA SER A 239 14.73 28.54 -23.54
C SER A 239 15.13 29.99 -23.87
N SER A 240 16.41 30.22 -24.11
CA SER A 240 16.91 31.53 -24.51
C SER A 240 16.19 32.07 -25.75
N GLN A 241 15.74 31.21 -26.65
CA GLN A 241 14.96 31.59 -27.83
C GLN A 241 13.55 32.05 -27.46
N ALA A 242 12.86 31.37 -26.54
CA ALA A 242 11.54 31.77 -26.06
C ALA A 242 11.61 33.06 -25.24
N MET A 243 12.67 33.25 -24.44
CA MET A 243 12.93 34.48 -23.70
C MET A 243 13.14 35.69 -24.67
N HIS A 244 13.96 35.47 -25.69
CA HIS A 244 14.23 36.49 -26.71
C HIS A 244 12.95 36.84 -27.48
N ALA A 245 12.17 35.88 -27.91
CA ALA A 245 10.89 36.08 -28.59
C ALA A 245 9.90 36.83 -27.70
N LEU A 246 9.81 36.49 -26.39
CA LEU A 246 8.96 37.21 -25.44
C LEU A 246 9.36 38.68 -25.32
N THR A 247 10.65 38.98 -25.23
CA THR A 247 11.19 40.33 -25.14
C THR A 247 10.83 41.15 -26.38
N LEU A 248 11.08 40.64 -27.58
CA LEU A 248 10.79 41.32 -28.84
C LEU A 248 9.29 41.60 -29.02
N ILE A 249 8.45 40.58 -28.79
CA ILE A 249 6.99 40.69 -28.98
C ILE A 249 6.38 41.64 -27.93
N SER A 250 6.95 41.70 -26.71
CA SER A 250 6.50 42.62 -25.65
C SER A 250 6.76 44.08 -25.93
N GLN A 251 7.64 44.40 -26.88
CA GLN A 251 7.86 45.79 -27.32
C GLN A 251 6.68 46.33 -28.18
N GLU A 252 6.01 45.42 -28.89
CA GLU A 252 4.92 45.75 -29.82
C GLU A 252 3.53 45.41 -29.26
N LEU A 253 3.43 44.46 -28.35
CA LEU A 253 2.16 43.95 -27.80
C LEU A 253 2.17 43.94 -26.27
N PRO A 254 0.99 44.12 -25.62
CA PRO A 254 0.89 43.93 -24.18
C PRO A 254 1.42 42.57 -23.76
N LEU A 255 2.19 42.49 -22.66
CA LEU A 255 2.85 41.29 -22.14
C LEU A 255 1.94 40.04 -22.09
N LYS A 256 0.67 40.22 -21.73
CA LYS A 256 -0.33 39.14 -21.70
C LYS A 256 -0.58 38.51 -23.08
N LYS A 257 -0.50 39.29 -24.16
CA LYS A 257 -0.64 38.81 -25.53
C LYS A 257 0.67 38.20 -26.03
N ALA A 258 1.80 38.82 -25.73
CA ALA A 258 3.13 38.32 -26.05
C ALA A 258 3.36 36.93 -25.42
N ALA A 259 3.06 36.78 -24.13
CA ALA A 259 3.16 35.51 -23.43
C ALA A 259 2.24 34.41 -24.02
N ALA A 260 1.05 34.79 -24.53
CA ALA A 260 0.17 33.80 -25.16
C ALA A 260 0.74 33.30 -26.50
N ILE A 261 1.29 34.21 -27.33
CA ILE A 261 1.89 33.87 -28.62
C ILE A 261 3.14 32.99 -28.43
N VAL A 262 4.03 33.39 -27.52
CA VAL A 262 5.25 32.65 -27.25
C VAL A 262 4.94 31.26 -26.64
N ALA A 263 3.91 31.19 -25.79
CA ALA A 263 3.44 29.90 -25.23
C ALA A 263 3.02 28.92 -26.33
N GLU A 264 2.27 29.42 -27.33
CA GLU A 264 1.82 28.62 -28.46
C GLU A 264 2.97 28.19 -29.40
N LEU A 265 3.91 29.11 -29.67
CA LEU A 265 5.05 28.86 -30.56
C LEU A 265 6.07 27.86 -29.99
N TYR A 266 6.30 27.91 -28.69
CA TYR A 266 7.38 27.15 -28.05
C TYR A 266 6.89 26.04 -27.06
N GLY A 267 5.57 25.87 -26.89
CA GLY A 267 4.99 24.80 -26.06
C GLY A 267 4.99 25.05 -24.55
N TYR A 268 5.22 26.29 -24.12
CA TYR A 268 5.23 26.65 -22.70
C TYR A 268 3.84 26.97 -22.14
N LYS A 269 3.68 26.87 -20.81
CA LYS A 269 2.45 27.39 -20.14
C LYS A 269 2.43 28.92 -20.20
N LYS A 270 1.33 29.51 -20.68
CA LYS A 270 1.15 30.99 -20.79
C LYS A 270 1.44 31.74 -19.49
N ASN A 271 0.97 31.18 -18.35
CA ASN A 271 1.15 31.82 -17.05
C ASN A 271 2.63 31.86 -16.63
N GLN A 272 3.42 30.86 -16.96
CA GLN A 272 4.85 30.79 -16.72
C GLN A 272 5.58 31.91 -17.47
N LEU A 273 5.33 32.03 -18.78
CA LEU A 273 5.91 33.11 -19.60
C LEU A 273 5.46 34.52 -19.17
N TYR A 274 4.22 34.65 -18.71
CA TYR A 274 3.72 35.92 -18.20
C TYR A 274 4.42 36.33 -16.89
N GLN A 275 4.59 35.41 -15.93
CA GLN A 275 5.32 35.69 -14.68
C GLN A 275 6.79 36.02 -14.96
N PHE A 276 7.45 35.23 -15.82
CA PHE A 276 8.82 35.49 -16.25
C PHE A 276 8.95 36.88 -16.91
N GLY A 277 8.01 37.29 -17.78
CA GLY A 277 8.00 38.58 -18.42
C GLY A 277 7.79 39.75 -17.46
N LEU A 278 7.04 39.59 -16.37
CA LEU A 278 6.91 40.57 -15.30
C LEU A 278 8.22 40.81 -14.54
N GLU A 279 9.06 39.79 -14.41
CA GLU A 279 10.39 39.89 -13.77
C GLU A 279 11.42 40.53 -14.73
N LEU A 280 11.36 40.16 -16.00
CA LEU A 280 12.31 40.60 -17.02
C LEU A 280 12.11 42.09 -17.43
N LEU A 281 10.88 42.60 -17.34
CA LEU A 281 10.51 43.96 -17.77
C LEU A 281 10.39 44.97 -16.61
N ARG A 282 10.78 44.56 -15.38
CA ARG A 282 11.01 45.44 -14.24
C ARG A 282 12.36 46.09 -14.33
#